data_12adb614c2091660fcda4a9e84832841
#
_entry.id   12adb614c2091660fcda4a9e84832841
#
_cell.length_a   1.000
_cell.length_b   1.000
_cell.length_c   1.000
_cell.angle_alpha   90.00
_cell.angle_beta   90.00
_cell.angle_gamma   90.00
#
_symmetry.space_group_name_H-M   'P 1'
#
loop_
_entity.id
_entity.type
_entity.pdbx_description
1 polymer ?
#
loop_
_entity_poly.entity_id
_entity_poly.type
_entity_poly.pdbx_seq_one_letter_code
_entity_poly.pdbx_strand_id
1 'polypeptide(L)'
;MKSYFPKAVSYNRFVELESRVFFQLMFFLNLGAFGRCTGITFVDSTMIPVCHNLRRYANKVFKGIATDGKGTMGWCHGFKLHLACNDRGEIIAFVLTGANVSDKYLNVFKVIAKRLYASCSLTKAIFHRSCLTSSLRMEYSW
;
A
#
# COMPACT_ATOMS: atom_id res chain seq x y z
N MET A 1 23.32 6.47 -13.85
CA MET A 1 22.14 5.75 -14.38
C MET A 1 22.32 5.22 -15.80
N LYS A 2 22.91 5.97 -16.73
CA LYS A 2 23.11 5.49 -18.12
C LYS A 2 23.97 4.23 -18.28
N SER A 3 24.84 3.91 -17.30
CA SER A 3 25.66 2.68 -17.33
C SER A 3 24.86 1.41 -17.12
N TYR A 4 23.79 1.46 -16.32
CA TYR A 4 22.92 0.31 -16.04
C TYR A 4 21.79 0.16 -17.06
N PHE A 5 21.34 1.29 -17.66
CA PHE A 5 20.26 1.32 -18.64
C PHE A 5 20.69 2.12 -19.88
N PRO A 6 21.54 1.56 -20.75
CA PRO A 6 22.12 2.30 -21.90
C PRO A 6 21.07 2.75 -22.91
N LYS A 7 19.92 2.07 -22.97
CA LYS A 7 18.78 2.39 -23.85
C LYS A 7 17.60 3.03 -23.12
N ALA A 8 17.85 3.64 -21.94
CA ALA A 8 16.77 4.29 -21.22
C ALA A 8 16.16 5.42 -22.04
N VAL A 9 14.84 5.45 -22.10
CA VAL A 9 14.07 6.51 -22.76
C VAL A 9 14.16 7.82 -21.99
N SER A 10 13.83 8.95 -22.65
CA SER A 10 13.72 10.24 -21.94
C SER A 10 12.64 10.21 -20.87
N TYR A 11 12.73 11.10 -19.89
CA TYR A 11 11.74 11.20 -18.81
C TYR A 11 10.30 11.37 -19.33
N ASN A 12 10.10 12.27 -20.30
CA ASN A 12 8.79 12.52 -20.88
C ASN A 12 8.23 11.25 -21.54
N ARG A 13 9.08 10.54 -22.28
CA ARG A 13 8.67 9.29 -22.93
C ARG A 13 8.39 8.18 -21.92
N PHE A 14 9.10 8.16 -20.81
CA PHE A 14 8.83 7.24 -19.71
C PHE A 14 7.44 7.46 -19.12
N VAL A 15 7.09 8.71 -18.80
CA VAL A 15 5.77 9.08 -18.24
C VAL A 15 4.63 8.74 -19.22
N GLU A 16 4.82 8.97 -20.52
CA GLU A 16 3.83 8.57 -21.53
C GLU A 16 3.63 7.05 -21.59
N LEU A 17 4.70 6.29 -21.46
CA LEU A 17 4.65 4.83 -21.50
C LEU A 17 4.03 4.24 -20.24
N GLU A 18 4.21 4.88 -19.07
CA GLU A 18 3.68 4.45 -17.79
C GLU A 18 2.17 4.23 -17.85
N SER A 19 1.42 5.17 -18.42
CA SER A 19 -0.03 5.04 -18.57
C SER A 19 -0.44 3.89 -19.48
N ARG A 20 0.35 3.57 -20.50
CA ARG A 20 0.06 2.51 -21.46
C ARG A 20 0.31 1.11 -20.87
N VAL A 21 1.32 0.98 -20.01
CA VAL A 21 1.68 -0.32 -19.40
C VAL A 21 1.01 -0.57 -18.06
N PHE A 22 0.20 0.38 -17.58
CA PHE A 22 -0.44 0.29 -16.26
C PHE A 22 -1.25 -1.00 -16.08
N PHE A 23 -2.09 -1.35 -17.04
CA PHE A 23 -2.91 -2.56 -16.96
C PHE A 23 -2.06 -3.84 -16.99
N GLN A 24 -1.01 -3.87 -17.81
CA GLN A 24 -0.09 -5.01 -17.88
C GLN A 24 0.67 -5.19 -16.56
N LEU A 25 1.11 -4.09 -15.94
CA LEU A 25 1.74 -4.12 -14.61
C LEU A 25 0.77 -4.60 -13.54
N MET A 26 -0.48 -4.11 -13.55
CA MET A 26 -1.51 -4.55 -12.60
C MET A 26 -1.83 -6.04 -12.78
N PHE A 27 -1.88 -6.51 -14.00
CA PHE A 27 -2.10 -7.93 -14.32
C PHE A 27 -0.92 -8.78 -13.83
N PHE A 28 0.29 -8.38 -14.12
CA PHE A 28 1.51 -9.04 -13.64
C PHE A 28 1.58 -9.12 -12.12
N LEU A 29 1.28 -8.02 -11.42
CA LEU A 29 1.21 -7.99 -9.96
C LEU A 29 0.19 -9.01 -9.43
N ASN A 30 -0.99 -9.09 -10.03
CA ASN A 30 -2.04 -9.98 -9.55
C ASN A 30 -1.78 -11.46 -9.86
N LEU A 31 -1.08 -11.79 -10.93
CA LEU A 31 -0.84 -13.18 -11.35
C LEU A 31 0.40 -13.82 -10.73
N GLY A 32 1.46 -13.07 -10.49
CA GLY A 32 2.71 -13.72 -10.11
C GLY A 32 3.66 -12.94 -9.21
N ALA A 33 3.43 -11.65 -9.01
CA ALA A 33 4.37 -10.82 -8.23
C ALA A 33 4.01 -10.70 -6.75
N PHE A 34 2.82 -11.13 -6.33
CA PHE A 34 2.48 -11.20 -4.92
C PHE A 34 3.11 -12.43 -4.27
N GLY A 35 3.78 -12.20 -3.14
CA GLY A 35 4.31 -13.25 -2.30
C GLY A 35 3.21 -14.12 -1.67
N ARG A 36 3.62 -15.29 -1.19
CA ARG A 36 2.74 -16.19 -0.45
C ARG A 36 2.87 -15.92 1.06
N CYS A 37 1.79 -16.15 1.78
CA CYS A 37 1.82 -16.10 3.24
C CYS A 37 2.69 -17.24 3.79
N THR A 38 3.70 -16.89 4.61
CA THR A 38 4.63 -17.85 5.23
C THR A 38 4.28 -18.11 6.71
N GLY A 39 3.19 -17.51 7.22
CA GLY A 39 2.76 -17.59 8.61
C GLY A 39 3.03 -16.30 9.40
N ILE A 40 4.04 -15.51 9.02
CA ILE A 40 4.34 -14.21 9.64
C ILE A 40 4.10 -13.12 8.59
N THR A 41 3.30 -12.12 8.96
CA THR A 41 3.00 -10.98 8.08
C THR A 41 3.24 -9.68 8.83
N PHE A 42 4.02 -8.81 8.24
CA PHE A 42 4.26 -7.45 8.70
C PHE A 42 3.32 -6.51 7.96
N VAL A 43 2.61 -5.67 8.69
CA VAL A 43 1.73 -4.65 8.11
C VAL A 43 2.20 -3.29 8.57
N ASP A 44 2.48 -2.41 7.62
CA ASP A 44 2.88 -1.04 7.88
C ASP A 44 2.17 -0.07 6.94
N SER A 45 2.22 1.21 7.25
CA SER A 45 1.61 2.25 6.42
C SER A 45 2.53 3.44 6.26
N THR A 46 2.54 3.99 5.05
CA THR A 46 3.31 5.19 4.73
C THR A 46 2.45 6.23 4.04
N MET A 47 2.74 7.51 4.30
CA MET A 47 2.07 8.63 3.65
C MET A 47 2.71 8.91 2.29
N ILE A 48 1.88 9.12 1.27
CA ILE A 48 2.30 9.53 -0.08
C ILE A 48 1.78 10.94 -0.33
N PRO A 49 2.61 11.98 -0.14
CA PRO A 49 2.21 13.36 -0.43
C PRO A 49 2.08 13.57 -1.93
N VAL A 50 0.98 14.19 -2.36
CA VAL A 50 0.77 14.56 -3.77
C VAL A 50 1.26 15.95 -4.10
N CYS A 51 1.39 16.81 -3.09
CA CYS A 51 1.96 18.14 -3.23
C CYS A 51 2.40 18.69 -1.86
N HIS A 52 3.15 19.77 -1.87
CA HIS A 52 3.46 20.50 -0.66
C HIS A 52 2.16 21.09 -0.04
N ASN A 53 2.05 21.06 1.29
CA ASN A 53 0.83 21.46 2.02
C ASN A 53 0.31 22.86 1.66
N LEU A 54 1.19 23.81 1.39
CA LEU A 54 0.81 25.17 0.96
C LEU A 54 0.12 25.19 -0.41
N ARG A 55 0.34 24.18 -1.24
CA ARG A 55 -0.23 24.08 -2.60
C ARG A 55 -1.47 23.20 -2.67
N ARG A 56 -1.97 22.67 -1.55
CA ARG A 56 -3.09 21.72 -1.51
C ARG A 56 -4.35 22.25 -2.20
N TYR A 57 -4.67 23.52 -2.01
CA TYR A 57 -5.85 24.16 -2.62
C TYR A 57 -5.70 24.44 -4.11
N ALA A 58 -4.46 24.59 -4.60
CA ALA A 58 -4.15 24.74 -6.02
C ALA A 58 -4.01 23.41 -6.77
N ASN A 59 -3.96 22.29 -6.07
CA ASN A 59 -3.87 20.98 -6.70
C ASN A 59 -5.20 20.59 -7.34
N LYS A 60 -5.21 20.56 -8.68
CA LYS A 60 -6.39 20.18 -9.47
C LYS A 60 -6.44 18.71 -9.82
N VAL A 61 -5.28 18.05 -9.89
CA VAL A 61 -5.14 16.66 -10.39
C VAL A 61 -5.86 15.67 -9.50
N PHE A 62 -5.68 15.78 -8.17
CA PHE A 62 -6.30 14.87 -7.20
C PHE A 62 -7.38 15.54 -6.36
N LYS A 63 -8.01 16.61 -6.92
CA LYS A 63 -9.10 17.32 -6.24
C LYS A 63 -10.27 16.36 -5.96
N GLY A 64 -10.68 16.30 -4.69
CA GLY A 64 -11.77 15.43 -4.22
C GLY A 64 -11.39 13.97 -3.99
N ILE A 65 -10.16 13.56 -4.31
CA ILE A 65 -9.65 12.20 -4.09
C ILE A 65 -8.58 12.19 -3.00
N ALA A 66 -7.60 13.10 -3.08
CA ALA A 66 -6.60 13.27 -2.04
C ALA A 66 -7.19 13.95 -0.81
N THR A 67 -6.77 13.54 0.37
CA THR A 67 -7.26 14.07 1.65
C THR A 67 -6.11 14.55 2.53
N ASP A 68 -6.43 15.42 3.49
CA ASP A 68 -5.46 15.86 4.49
C ASP A 68 -5.39 14.86 5.62
N GLY A 69 -4.19 14.39 5.96
CA GLY A 69 -3.95 13.49 7.07
C GLY A 69 -2.75 13.91 7.89
N LYS A 70 -2.69 13.46 9.14
CA LYS A 70 -1.56 13.67 10.04
C LYS A 70 -0.82 12.36 10.26
N GLY A 71 0.43 12.31 9.87
CA GLY A 71 1.33 11.18 10.14
C GLY A 71 2.38 11.54 11.20
N THR A 72 3.32 10.64 11.42
CA THR A 72 4.47 10.85 12.31
C THR A 72 5.35 12.04 11.88
N MET A 73 5.44 12.28 10.58
CA MET A 73 6.21 13.39 10.00
C MET A 73 5.41 14.70 9.84
N GLY A 74 4.19 14.79 10.40
CA GLY A 74 3.35 15.97 10.33
C GLY A 74 2.16 15.83 9.39
N TRP A 75 1.62 16.98 8.95
CA TRP A 75 0.49 17.02 8.03
C TRP A 75 0.90 16.73 6.59
N CYS A 76 0.07 15.99 5.89
CA CYS A 76 0.28 15.61 4.49
C CYS A 76 -1.06 15.68 3.73
N HIS A 77 -1.03 16.31 2.55
CA HIS A 77 -2.15 16.23 1.60
C HIS A 77 -1.84 15.14 0.58
N GLY A 78 -2.61 14.06 0.57
CA GLY A 78 -2.32 12.94 -0.32
C GLY A 78 -3.04 11.66 0.03
N PHE A 79 -2.30 10.57 -0.06
CA PHE A 79 -2.76 9.21 0.15
C PHE A 79 -1.96 8.52 1.25
N LYS A 80 -2.50 7.41 1.71
CA LYS A 80 -1.84 6.49 2.62
C LYS A 80 -1.77 5.11 1.99
N LEU A 81 -0.57 4.59 1.86
CA LEU A 81 -0.32 3.23 1.39
C LEU A 81 -0.17 2.32 2.59
N HIS A 82 -1.06 1.35 2.70
CA HIS A 82 -0.96 0.25 3.64
C HIS A 82 -0.36 -0.94 2.91
N LEU A 83 0.71 -1.50 3.43
CA LEU A 83 1.49 -2.57 2.81
C LEU A 83 1.57 -3.76 3.75
N ALA A 84 1.34 -4.95 3.23
CA ALA A 84 1.55 -6.21 3.93
C ALA A 84 2.64 -7.03 3.24
N CYS A 85 3.68 -7.39 3.99
CA CYS A 85 4.82 -8.18 3.51
C CYS A 85 5.00 -9.44 4.37
N ASN A 86 5.54 -10.50 3.78
CA ASN A 86 5.97 -11.68 4.53
C ASN A 86 7.38 -11.49 5.15
N ASP A 87 7.85 -12.50 5.85
CA ASP A 87 9.18 -12.57 6.46
C ASP A 87 10.34 -12.53 5.45
N ARG A 88 10.06 -12.82 4.18
CA ARG A 88 11.02 -12.74 3.07
C ARG A 88 11.07 -11.35 2.40
N GLY A 89 10.22 -10.42 2.84
CA GLY A 89 10.08 -9.10 2.23
C GLY A 89 9.25 -9.07 0.95
N GLU A 90 8.54 -10.16 0.61
CA GLU A 90 7.64 -10.19 -0.53
C GLU A 90 6.32 -9.50 -0.18
N ILE A 91 5.81 -8.67 -1.09
CA ILE A 91 4.53 -7.99 -0.92
C ILE A 91 3.40 -9.01 -1.09
N ILE A 92 2.56 -9.17 -0.06
CA ILE A 92 1.37 -10.03 -0.11
C ILE A 92 0.14 -9.24 -0.55
N ALA A 93 -0.02 -8.04 0.01
CA ALA A 93 -1.16 -7.17 -0.28
C ALA A 93 -0.78 -5.71 -0.09
N PHE A 94 -1.50 -4.83 -0.78
CA PHE A 94 -1.46 -3.41 -0.49
C PHE A 94 -2.86 -2.79 -0.65
N VAL A 95 -3.08 -1.69 0.06
CA VAL A 95 -4.30 -0.88 -0.03
C VAL A 95 -3.91 0.59 -0.03
N LEU A 96 -4.46 1.34 -0.97
CA LEU A 96 -4.29 2.78 -1.04
C LEU A 96 -5.57 3.45 -0.53
N THR A 97 -5.41 4.36 0.44
CA THR A 97 -6.53 5.11 1.03
C THR A 97 -6.23 6.61 1.04
N GLY A 98 -7.21 7.43 1.35
CA GLY A 98 -6.94 8.83 1.67
C GLY A 98 -6.03 8.97 2.90
N ALA A 99 -5.27 10.05 2.98
CA ALA A 99 -4.31 10.28 4.05
C ALA A 99 -4.95 10.38 5.46
N ASN A 100 -6.26 10.71 5.53
CA ASN A 100 -7.03 10.81 6.77
C ASN A 100 -7.45 9.46 7.35
N VAL A 101 -7.30 8.37 6.61
CA VAL A 101 -7.75 7.05 7.07
C VAL A 101 -6.79 6.53 8.14
N SER A 102 -7.35 6.12 9.27
CA SER A 102 -6.59 5.52 10.36
C SER A 102 -6.06 4.14 9.98
N ASP A 103 -4.87 3.77 10.48
CA ASP A 103 -4.31 2.43 10.33
C ASP A 103 -5.18 1.34 10.97
N LYS A 104 -6.05 1.72 11.91
CA LYS A 104 -6.99 0.84 12.61
C LYS A 104 -8.31 0.64 11.85
N TYR A 105 -8.44 1.21 10.64
CA TYR A 105 -9.70 1.14 9.92
C TYR A 105 -9.99 -0.30 9.45
N LEU A 106 -11.07 -0.88 9.98
CA LEU A 106 -11.44 -2.29 9.79
C LEU A 106 -11.53 -2.71 8.32
N ASN A 107 -11.94 -1.81 7.42
CA ASN A 107 -12.05 -2.17 6.01
C ASN A 107 -10.69 -2.39 5.35
N VAL A 108 -9.64 -1.65 5.74
CA VAL A 108 -8.27 -1.88 5.27
C VAL A 108 -7.81 -3.27 5.70
N PHE A 109 -8.03 -3.62 6.97
CA PHE A 109 -7.70 -4.94 7.48
C PHE A 109 -8.49 -6.06 6.81
N LYS A 110 -9.79 -5.88 6.56
CA LYS A 110 -10.62 -6.87 5.86
C LYS A 110 -10.09 -7.16 4.45
N VAL A 111 -9.67 -6.14 3.71
CA VAL A 111 -9.11 -6.32 2.36
C VAL A 111 -7.77 -7.06 2.42
N ILE A 112 -6.88 -6.65 3.33
CA ILE A 112 -5.59 -7.32 3.53
C ILE A 112 -5.80 -8.75 4.00
N ALA A 113 -6.66 -8.98 4.99
CA ALA A 113 -6.98 -10.31 5.52
C ALA A 113 -7.56 -11.22 4.44
N LYS A 114 -8.51 -10.74 3.63
CA LYS A 114 -9.09 -11.53 2.54
C LYS A 114 -8.01 -12.05 1.57
N ARG A 115 -7.01 -11.23 1.25
CA ARG A 115 -5.88 -11.66 0.41
C ARG A 115 -4.94 -12.62 1.15
N LEU A 116 -4.70 -12.38 2.44
CA LEU A 116 -3.93 -13.29 3.28
C LEU A 116 -4.58 -14.67 3.36
N TYR A 117 -5.88 -14.74 3.62
CA TYR A 117 -6.61 -16.03 3.67
C TYR A 117 -6.64 -16.74 2.31
N ALA A 118 -6.76 -16.02 1.22
CA ALA A 118 -6.68 -16.59 -0.12
C ALA A 118 -5.28 -17.15 -0.46
N SER A 119 -4.23 -16.61 0.18
CA SER A 119 -2.83 -17.03 -0.02
C SER A 119 -2.35 -18.05 1.02
N CYS A 120 -2.97 -18.07 2.22
CA CYS A 120 -2.67 -19.01 3.30
C CYS A 120 -3.70 -20.14 3.32
N SER A 121 -3.38 -21.24 2.66
CA SER A 121 -4.04 -22.51 2.93
C SER A 121 -3.54 -23.02 4.30
N LEU A 122 -4.34 -22.85 5.38
CA LEU A 122 -4.23 -23.52 6.67
C LEU A 122 -3.18 -23.06 7.72
N THR A 123 -2.51 -21.94 7.60
CA THR A 123 -1.61 -21.48 8.66
C THR A 123 -2.16 -20.21 9.35
N LYS A 124 -2.21 -20.23 10.69
CA LYS A 124 -2.58 -19.06 11.52
C LYS A 124 -1.60 -17.92 11.21
N ALA A 125 -2.05 -16.89 10.50
CA ALA A 125 -1.25 -15.71 10.27
C ALA A 125 -1.03 -14.97 11.60
N ILE A 126 0.21 -14.89 12.05
CA ILE A 126 0.59 -14.09 13.22
C ILE A 126 0.78 -12.66 12.74
N PHE A 127 -0.17 -11.80 13.06
CA PHE A 127 -0.03 -10.37 12.83
C PHE A 127 0.92 -9.77 13.86
N HIS A 128 2.15 -9.53 13.47
CA HIS A 128 3.06 -8.74 14.29
C HIS A 128 2.94 -7.27 13.90
N ARG A 129 2.34 -6.51 14.77
CA ARG A 129 2.26 -5.06 14.70
C ARG A 129 2.97 -4.46 15.91
N SER A 130 3.88 -3.54 15.66
CA SER A 130 4.48 -2.72 16.72
C SER A 130 3.47 -1.78 17.41
N CYS A 131 2.19 -1.81 17.05
CA CYS A 131 1.17 -0.91 17.59
C CYS A 131 -0.28 -1.42 17.58
N LEU A 132 -0.54 -2.73 17.76
CA LEU A 132 -1.90 -3.28 17.90
C LEU A 132 -2.11 -4.03 19.21
N THR A 133 -2.01 -3.32 20.32
CA THR A 133 -2.26 -3.88 21.66
C THR A 133 -3.71 -3.78 22.12
N SER A 134 -4.75 -3.74 21.33
CA SER A 134 -6.07 -3.81 21.97
C SER A 134 -7.31 -4.16 21.15
N SER A 135 -7.26 -4.25 19.82
CA SER A 135 -8.51 -4.36 19.05
C SER A 135 -8.77 -5.67 18.31
N LEU A 136 -7.86 -6.62 18.28
CA LEU A 136 -8.07 -7.91 17.61
C LEU A 136 -8.21 -9.10 18.59
N ARG A 137 -8.50 -8.82 19.87
CA ARG A 137 -8.89 -9.86 20.81
C ARG A 137 -10.38 -10.20 20.72
N MET A 138 -11.13 -9.58 19.86
CA MET A 138 -12.53 -9.87 19.69
C MET A 138 -12.78 -10.68 18.41
N GLU A 139 -13.37 -11.85 18.63
CA GLU A 139 -14.06 -12.71 17.66
C GLU A 139 -13.23 -13.68 16.83
N TYR A 140 -12.45 -14.53 17.46
CA TYR A 140 -12.34 -15.93 17.00
C TYR A 140 -12.32 -16.86 18.21
N SER A 141 -13.46 -16.93 18.88
CA SER A 141 -13.83 -18.07 19.73
C SER A 141 -14.59 -19.06 18.86
N TRP A 142 -14.04 -20.23 18.71
CA TRP A 142 -14.73 -21.41 18.21
C TRP A 142 -15.57 -22.00 19.34
#